data_3fcbac26d405d0ad84cc2f6538188c0b
#
_entry.id   3fcbac26d405d0ad84cc2f6538188c0b
#
_cell.length_a   1.000
_cell.length_b   1.000
_cell.length_c   1.000
_cell.angle_alpha   90.00
_cell.angle_beta   90.00
_cell.angle_gamma   90.00
#
_symmetry.space_group_name_H-M   'P 1'
#
loop_
_entity.id
_entity.type
_entity.pdbx_description
1 polymer ?
#
loop_
_entity_poly.entity_id
_entity_poly.type
_entity_poly.pdbx_seq_one_letter_code
_entity_poly.pdbx_strand_id
1 'polypeptide(L)'
;MKLRRRPGNVKEADRPRRVQRACGGAIRASEILAGMNIPFLDSWRKRHGQAPGAAALPEAAERDPEGLAELLAECELLRAHAQSAGVALDDSPSSLEALDQLQPRWREDPELVPWLGNDAGLYLGTVIVRTVAGAGWWIWPDGQPVVRLVNGREIDVVEAGREWAADGAPELSQLYGEIAEN
;
A
#
# COMPACT_ATOMS: atom_id res chain seq x y z
N MET A 1 -79.57 -33.86 18.54
CA MET A 1 -78.28 -34.36 18.19
C MET A 1 -77.35 -33.19 17.96
N LYS A 2 -76.59 -32.73 18.99
CA LYS A 2 -75.81 -31.52 19.01
C LYS A 2 -74.33 -31.86 18.93
N LEU A 3 -73.66 -31.58 17.83
CA LEU A 3 -72.25 -31.69 17.70
C LEU A 3 -71.56 -30.38 18.16
N ARG A 4 -70.75 -30.53 19.23
CA ARG A 4 -69.91 -29.44 19.73
C ARG A 4 -68.64 -29.37 18.89
N ARG A 5 -68.38 -28.23 18.25
CA ARG A 5 -67.11 -27.90 17.65
C ARG A 5 -66.18 -27.34 18.73
N ARG A 6 -64.97 -27.93 18.81
CA ARG A 6 -63.86 -27.42 19.65
C ARG A 6 -63.21 -26.23 18.95
N PRO A 7 -62.83 -25.15 19.66
CA PRO A 7 -62.06 -24.04 19.10
C PRO A 7 -60.60 -24.45 18.92
N GLY A 8 -60.05 -24.13 17.73
CA GLY A 8 -58.66 -24.37 17.37
C GLY A 8 -57.73 -23.43 18.12
N ASN A 9 -56.61 -23.99 18.48
CA ASN A 9 -55.47 -23.35 19.12
C ASN A 9 -54.79 -22.40 18.15
N VAL A 10 -54.87 -21.10 18.39
CA VAL A 10 -54.18 -20.09 17.61
C VAL A 10 -52.75 -20.07 18.10
N LYS A 11 -51.82 -20.46 17.21
CA LYS A 11 -50.36 -20.34 17.42
C LYS A 11 -50.01 -18.85 17.52
N GLU A 12 -49.44 -18.52 18.64
CA GLU A 12 -48.82 -17.24 18.96
C GLU A 12 -47.75 -16.91 17.90
N ALA A 13 -48.01 -15.87 17.10
CA ALA A 13 -47.12 -15.41 16.06
C ALA A 13 -45.94 -14.66 16.64
N ASP A 14 -44.82 -15.19 16.40
CA ASP A 14 -43.51 -14.58 16.11
C ASP A 14 -43.39 -13.07 16.38
N ARG A 15 -42.73 -12.73 17.50
CA ARG A 15 -42.29 -11.37 17.82
C ARG A 15 -41.00 -11.10 17.01
N PRO A 16 -40.92 -9.99 16.25
CA PRO A 16 -39.69 -9.65 15.56
C PRO A 16 -38.57 -9.38 16.57
N ARG A 17 -37.46 -10.12 16.43
CA ARG A 17 -36.22 -9.90 17.18
C ARG A 17 -35.73 -8.47 16.91
N ARG A 18 -35.72 -7.69 17.98
CA ARG A 18 -35.12 -6.37 18.04
C ARG A 18 -33.64 -6.50 17.66
N VAL A 19 -33.27 -6.07 16.45
CA VAL A 19 -31.88 -5.93 16.04
C VAL A 19 -31.26 -4.87 16.93
N GLN A 20 -30.49 -5.28 17.91
CA GLN A 20 -29.60 -4.38 18.63
C GLN A 20 -28.56 -3.88 17.64
N ARG A 21 -28.69 -2.60 17.25
CA ARG A 21 -27.60 -1.86 16.61
C ARG A 21 -26.44 -1.85 17.59
N ALA A 22 -25.43 -2.64 17.32
CA ALA A 22 -24.13 -2.51 17.97
C ALA A 22 -23.62 -1.12 17.67
N CYS A 23 -23.50 -0.30 18.71
CA CYS A 23 -22.80 0.97 18.68
C CYS A 23 -21.42 0.74 18.08
N GLY A 24 -21.10 1.56 17.05
CA GLY A 24 -19.79 1.54 16.41
C GLY A 24 -18.68 1.73 17.43
N GLY A 25 -17.98 0.63 17.73
CA GLY A 25 -16.71 0.70 18.40
C GLY A 25 -15.75 1.44 17.46
N ALA A 26 -15.26 2.58 17.91
CA ALA A 26 -14.15 3.24 17.25
C ALA A 26 -12.98 2.25 17.21
N ILE A 27 -12.69 1.72 16.03
CA ILE A 27 -11.52 0.87 15.80
C ILE A 27 -10.31 1.73 16.16
N ARG A 28 -9.57 1.33 17.18
CA ARG A 28 -8.37 2.07 17.60
C ARG A 28 -7.36 2.00 16.46
N ALA A 29 -6.75 3.14 16.13
CA ALA A 29 -5.71 3.23 15.11
C ALA A 29 -4.60 2.17 15.27
N SER A 30 -4.36 1.70 16.51
CA SER A 30 -3.44 0.61 16.83
C SER A 30 -3.88 -0.77 16.31
N GLU A 31 -5.17 -1.01 16.04
CA GLU A 31 -5.66 -2.29 15.50
C GLU A 31 -5.59 -2.31 13.97
N ILE A 32 -5.66 -1.15 13.33
CA ILE A 32 -5.45 -1.01 11.88
C ILE A 32 -3.98 -1.27 11.53
N LEU A 33 -3.05 -0.79 12.36
CA LEU A 33 -1.60 -1.00 12.17
C LEU A 33 -1.14 -2.44 12.42
N ALA A 34 -1.85 -3.22 13.24
CA ALA A 34 -1.50 -4.63 13.51
C ALA A 34 -1.83 -5.58 12.33
N GLY A 35 -2.61 -5.13 11.35
CA GLY A 35 -2.98 -5.92 10.16
C GLY A 35 -2.25 -5.53 8.88
N MET A 36 -1.48 -4.45 8.88
CA MET A 36 -0.65 -4.07 7.74
C MET A 36 0.65 -4.89 7.80
N ASN A 37 0.62 -6.03 7.12
CA ASN A 37 1.85 -6.76 6.81
C ASN A 37 2.61 -5.91 5.78
N ILE A 38 3.49 -5.02 6.26
CA ILE A 38 4.36 -4.21 5.42
C ILE A 38 5.58 -5.09 5.14
N PRO A 39 5.73 -5.68 3.94
CA PRO A 39 6.85 -6.59 3.61
C PRO A 39 8.22 -5.96 3.88
N PHE A 40 8.30 -4.65 3.73
CA PHE A 40 9.40 -3.79 4.08
C PHE A 40 9.88 -3.95 5.53
N LEU A 41 8.97 -4.01 6.52
CA LEU A 41 9.36 -4.16 7.93
C LEU A 41 9.96 -5.52 8.23
N ASP A 42 9.59 -6.57 7.51
CA ASP A 42 10.15 -7.90 7.68
C ASP A 42 11.58 -7.99 7.10
N SER A 43 11.84 -7.33 5.98
CA SER A 43 13.19 -7.22 5.41
C SER A 43 14.11 -6.38 6.30
N TRP A 44 13.60 -5.29 6.87
CA TRP A 44 14.32 -4.49 7.88
C TRP A 44 14.69 -5.32 9.12
N ARG A 45 13.74 -6.13 9.64
CA ARG A 45 13.99 -7.04 10.77
C ARG A 45 15.09 -8.04 10.48
N LYS A 46 15.12 -8.59 9.29
CA LYS A 46 16.16 -9.57 8.89
C LYS A 46 17.56 -8.95 8.87
N ARG A 47 17.70 -7.68 8.48
CA ARG A 47 19.00 -7.00 8.39
C ARG A 47 19.49 -6.41 9.71
N HIS A 48 18.60 -5.89 10.53
CA HIS A 48 18.97 -5.12 11.76
C HIS A 48 18.61 -5.83 13.07
N GLY A 49 18.13 -7.08 13.05
CA GLY A 49 17.98 -7.95 14.22
C GLY A 49 16.81 -7.63 15.17
N GLN A 50 16.28 -6.42 15.19
CA GLN A 50 15.04 -6.01 15.87
C GLN A 50 14.39 -4.90 15.06
N ALA A 51 13.10 -5.09 14.71
CA ALA A 51 12.37 -3.97 14.13
C ALA A 51 12.14 -2.92 15.21
N PRO A 52 12.53 -1.67 14.96
CA PRO A 52 11.99 -0.57 15.72
C PRO A 52 10.46 -0.58 15.57
N GLY A 53 9.72 -0.27 16.63
CA GLY A 53 8.29 0.02 16.46
C GLY A 53 8.11 1.15 15.44
N ALA A 54 6.96 1.26 14.80
CA ALA A 54 6.71 2.28 13.76
C ALA A 54 7.15 3.69 14.20
N ALA A 55 7.05 4.02 15.48
CA ALA A 55 7.49 5.29 16.04
C ALA A 55 9.02 5.49 16.05
N ALA A 56 9.81 4.43 15.91
CA ALA A 56 11.29 4.51 15.90
C ALA A 56 11.88 4.38 14.48
N LEU A 57 11.05 4.16 13.47
CA LEU A 57 11.48 4.07 12.06
C LEU A 57 12.09 5.38 11.56
N PRO A 58 11.52 6.58 11.82
CA PRO A 58 12.12 7.83 11.38
C PRO A 58 13.55 8.01 11.91
N GLU A 59 13.78 7.75 13.20
CA GLU A 59 15.11 7.86 13.79
C GLU A 59 16.10 6.80 13.24
N ALA A 60 15.63 5.60 12.92
CA ALA A 60 16.46 4.57 12.31
C ALA A 60 16.83 4.94 10.86
N ALA A 61 15.90 5.53 10.13
CA ALA A 61 16.11 6.03 8.77
C ALA A 61 17.13 7.19 8.74
N GLU A 62 17.09 8.09 9.71
CA GLU A 62 18.07 9.17 9.83
C GLU A 62 19.49 8.66 10.16
N ARG A 63 19.62 7.54 10.88
CA ARG A 63 20.91 6.95 11.22
C ARG A 63 21.55 6.18 10.07
N ASP A 64 20.76 5.58 9.21
CA ASP A 64 21.21 4.77 8.07
C ASP A 64 20.34 5.04 6.82
N PRO A 65 20.50 6.21 6.20
CA PRO A 65 19.71 6.56 5.02
C PRO A 65 20.06 5.69 3.78
N GLU A 66 21.30 5.21 3.68
CA GLU A 66 21.72 4.35 2.58
C GLU A 66 21.09 2.96 2.71
N GLY A 67 21.14 2.34 3.89
CA GLY A 67 20.49 1.07 4.14
C GLY A 67 18.97 1.13 3.99
N LEU A 68 18.35 2.27 4.33
CA LEU A 68 16.93 2.51 4.05
C LEU A 68 16.69 2.54 2.54
N ALA A 69 17.49 3.30 1.78
CA ALA A 69 17.31 3.42 0.34
C ALA A 69 17.48 2.07 -0.38
N GLU A 70 18.48 1.27 0.02
CA GLU A 70 18.67 -0.08 -0.51
C GLU A 70 17.48 -0.99 -0.24
N LEU A 71 16.95 -0.93 0.98
CA LEU A 71 15.81 -1.74 1.37
C LEU A 71 14.54 -1.38 0.60
N LEU A 72 14.26 -0.09 0.44
CA LEU A 72 13.10 0.41 -0.30
C LEU A 72 13.22 0.13 -1.81
N ALA A 73 14.45 -0.02 -2.33
CA ALA A 73 14.73 -0.36 -3.72
C ALA A 73 14.54 -1.85 -4.06
N GLU A 74 14.34 -2.74 -3.09
CA GLU A 74 14.21 -4.17 -3.34
C GLU A 74 13.05 -4.49 -4.30
N CYS A 75 11.84 -4.02 -4.02
CA CYS A 75 10.63 -4.15 -4.86
C CYS A 75 10.53 -5.53 -5.54
N GLU A 76 10.76 -6.62 -4.77
CA GLU A 76 11.00 -7.97 -5.31
C GLU A 76 9.83 -8.48 -6.14
N LEU A 77 8.60 -8.23 -5.70
CA LEU A 77 7.40 -8.70 -6.39
C LEU A 77 7.25 -8.00 -7.74
N LEU A 78 7.37 -6.68 -7.77
CA LEU A 78 7.31 -5.90 -9.00
C LEU A 78 8.38 -6.33 -10.00
N ARG A 79 9.64 -6.47 -9.53
CA ARG A 79 10.76 -6.89 -10.37
C ARG A 79 10.56 -8.29 -10.96
N ALA A 80 10.08 -9.24 -10.16
CA ALA A 80 9.78 -10.59 -10.62
C ALA A 80 8.66 -10.62 -11.68
N HIS A 81 7.59 -9.85 -11.48
CA HIS A 81 6.50 -9.74 -12.44
C HIS A 81 6.92 -9.04 -13.73
N ALA A 82 7.68 -7.96 -13.67
CA ALA A 82 8.22 -7.27 -14.83
C ALA A 82 9.17 -8.21 -15.63
N GLN A 83 10.07 -8.91 -14.95
CA GLN A 83 10.96 -9.87 -15.58
C GLN A 83 10.22 -11.01 -16.27
N SER A 84 9.16 -11.54 -15.67
CA SER A 84 8.31 -12.56 -16.29
C SER A 84 7.60 -12.07 -17.56
N ALA A 85 7.34 -10.75 -17.64
CA ALA A 85 6.80 -10.07 -18.83
C ALA A 85 7.90 -9.65 -19.83
N GLY A 86 9.18 -9.95 -19.56
CA GLY A 86 10.29 -9.61 -20.42
C GLY A 86 10.84 -8.19 -20.26
N VAL A 87 10.46 -7.51 -19.18
CA VAL A 87 10.91 -6.14 -18.86
C VAL A 87 11.93 -6.20 -17.71
N ALA A 88 13.10 -5.61 -17.93
CA ALA A 88 14.11 -5.42 -16.90
C ALA A 88 13.94 -4.03 -16.27
N LEU A 89 13.84 -3.97 -14.93
CA LEU A 89 13.75 -2.73 -14.17
C LEU A 89 15.16 -2.32 -13.72
N ASP A 90 15.70 -1.28 -14.35
CA ASP A 90 17.07 -0.77 -14.17
C ASP A 90 17.13 0.53 -13.35
N ASP A 91 16.02 0.91 -12.71
CA ASP A 91 15.87 2.12 -11.91
C ASP A 91 16.05 3.42 -12.71
N SER A 92 15.83 3.36 -14.02
CA SER A 92 15.82 4.52 -14.90
C SER A 92 14.39 5.06 -15.12
N PRO A 93 14.24 6.32 -15.53
CA PRO A 93 12.93 6.86 -15.90
C PRO A 93 12.22 6.05 -17.01
N SER A 94 12.96 5.52 -17.98
CA SER A 94 12.39 4.71 -19.06
C SER A 94 11.79 3.38 -18.57
N SER A 95 12.26 2.86 -17.43
CA SER A 95 11.65 1.66 -16.84
C SER A 95 10.27 1.95 -16.24
N LEU A 96 9.96 3.19 -15.85
CA LEU A 96 8.61 3.62 -15.44
C LEU A 96 7.64 3.59 -16.63
N GLU A 97 8.06 4.06 -17.81
CA GLU A 97 7.25 3.95 -19.03
C GLU A 97 6.93 2.49 -19.37
N ALA A 98 7.92 1.60 -19.20
CA ALA A 98 7.72 0.18 -19.42
C ALA A 98 6.72 -0.44 -18.42
N LEU A 99 6.70 0.01 -17.17
CA LEU A 99 5.72 -0.40 -16.17
C LEU A 99 4.31 0.09 -16.52
N ASP A 100 4.16 1.33 -16.97
CA ASP A 100 2.88 1.89 -17.40
C ASP A 100 2.25 1.04 -18.54
N GLN A 101 3.10 0.50 -19.45
CA GLN A 101 2.64 -0.39 -20.51
C GLN A 101 2.18 -1.78 -20.01
N LEU A 102 2.71 -2.24 -18.87
CA LEU A 102 2.36 -3.54 -18.28
C LEU A 102 1.11 -3.47 -17.39
N GLN A 103 0.86 -2.30 -16.77
CA GLN A 103 -0.21 -2.10 -15.79
C GLN A 103 -1.59 -2.61 -16.24
N PRO A 104 -2.08 -2.39 -17.49
CA PRO A 104 -3.40 -2.85 -17.89
C PRO A 104 -3.60 -4.36 -17.80
N ARG A 105 -2.52 -5.14 -17.91
CA ARG A 105 -2.57 -6.61 -17.79
C ARG A 105 -2.63 -7.06 -16.34
N TRP A 106 -1.97 -6.33 -15.46
CA TRP A 106 -1.88 -6.67 -14.03
C TRP A 106 -3.12 -6.25 -13.25
N ARG A 107 -3.79 -5.18 -13.68
CA ARG A 107 -5.03 -4.69 -13.07
C ARG A 107 -6.18 -5.70 -13.10
N GLU A 108 -6.14 -6.66 -14.00
CA GLU A 108 -7.16 -7.72 -14.09
C GLU A 108 -7.08 -8.73 -12.94
N ASP A 109 -5.99 -8.73 -12.17
CA ASP A 109 -5.79 -9.62 -11.01
C ASP A 109 -5.98 -8.85 -9.68
N PRO A 110 -7.16 -8.98 -9.03
CA PRO A 110 -7.47 -8.26 -7.80
C PRO A 110 -6.64 -8.71 -6.59
N GLU A 111 -6.02 -9.89 -6.63
CA GLU A 111 -5.14 -10.36 -5.55
C GLU A 111 -3.74 -9.75 -5.69
N LEU A 112 -3.32 -9.46 -6.91
CA LEU A 112 -2.02 -8.89 -7.22
C LEU A 112 -1.96 -7.38 -6.98
N VAL A 113 -3.02 -6.65 -7.36
CA VAL A 113 -3.09 -5.18 -7.36
C VAL A 113 -2.59 -4.52 -6.06
N PRO A 114 -3.01 -4.94 -4.84
CA PRO A 114 -2.59 -4.26 -3.61
C PRO A 114 -1.08 -4.36 -3.34
N TRP A 115 -0.48 -5.50 -3.67
CA TRP A 115 0.95 -5.75 -3.48
C TRP A 115 1.78 -5.04 -4.53
N LEU A 116 1.32 -5.11 -5.77
CA LEU A 116 1.98 -4.48 -6.90
C LEU A 116 1.99 -2.96 -6.75
N GLY A 117 0.90 -2.37 -6.28
CA GLY A 117 0.81 -0.94 -6.04
C GLY A 117 1.81 -0.44 -5.00
N ASN A 118 2.01 -1.18 -3.91
CA ASN A 118 3.02 -0.84 -2.93
C ASN A 118 4.44 -0.85 -3.53
N ASP A 119 4.80 -1.94 -4.20
CA ASP A 119 6.12 -2.07 -4.83
C ASP A 119 6.33 -1.05 -5.96
N ALA A 120 5.30 -0.75 -6.74
CA ALA A 120 5.36 0.26 -7.80
C ALA A 120 5.62 1.66 -7.26
N GLY A 121 4.98 2.01 -6.13
CA GLY A 121 5.25 3.27 -5.44
C GLY A 121 6.67 3.35 -4.91
N LEU A 122 7.17 2.30 -4.26
CA LEU A 122 8.55 2.24 -3.78
C LEU A 122 9.56 2.29 -4.95
N TYR A 123 9.24 1.66 -6.06
CA TYR A 123 10.05 1.70 -7.27
C TYR A 123 10.11 3.11 -7.88
N LEU A 124 8.96 3.79 -8.00
CA LEU A 124 8.90 5.20 -8.40
C LEU A 124 9.80 6.07 -7.50
N GLY A 125 9.66 5.92 -6.19
CA GLY A 125 10.48 6.64 -5.22
C GLY A 125 11.98 6.36 -5.39
N THR A 126 12.35 5.12 -5.67
CA THR A 126 13.74 4.73 -5.94
C THR A 126 14.29 5.42 -7.19
N VAL A 127 13.52 5.47 -8.27
CA VAL A 127 13.91 6.18 -9.50
C VAL A 127 14.09 7.67 -9.23
N ILE A 128 13.15 8.29 -8.50
CA ILE A 128 13.25 9.74 -8.14
C ILE A 128 14.51 9.99 -7.31
N VAL A 129 14.74 9.23 -6.24
CA VAL A 129 15.89 9.44 -5.34
C VAL A 129 17.23 9.25 -6.07
N ARG A 130 17.29 8.36 -7.06
CA ARG A 130 18.52 8.13 -7.84
C ARG A 130 18.78 9.16 -8.93
N THR A 131 17.74 9.79 -9.47
CA THR A 131 17.86 10.59 -10.68
C THR A 131 17.56 12.09 -10.47
N VAL A 132 16.78 12.45 -9.44
CA VAL A 132 16.44 13.83 -9.12
C VAL A 132 17.39 14.35 -8.05
N ALA A 133 18.16 15.38 -8.38
CA ALA A 133 19.16 15.93 -7.48
C ALA A 133 18.55 16.44 -6.16
N GLY A 134 19.08 15.97 -5.04
CA GLY A 134 18.66 16.38 -3.70
C GLY A 134 17.32 15.76 -3.24
N ALA A 135 16.73 14.88 -4.02
CA ALA A 135 15.64 14.03 -3.53
C ALA A 135 16.18 12.97 -2.57
N GLY A 136 15.41 12.64 -1.55
CA GLY A 136 15.79 11.63 -0.57
C GLY A 136 14.58 10.96 0.07
N TRP A 137 14.79 9.77 0.59
CA TRP A 137 13.77 9.07 1.36
C TRP A 137 13.54 9.74 2.70
N TRP A 138 12.29 9.81 3.10
CA TRP A 138 11.84 10.25 4.40
C TRP A 138 10.78 9.29 4.94
N ILE A 139 10.71 9.11 6.25
CA ILE A 139 9.68 8.29 6.88
C ILE A 139 8.78 9.18 7.71
N TRP A 140 7.48 9.16 7.41
CA TRP A 140 6.50 9.85 8.25
C TRP A 140 6.38 9.22 9.64
N PRO A 141 5.82 9.93 10.63
CA PRO A 141 5.70 9.43 12.01
C PRO A 141 4.87 8.15 12.13
N ASP A 142 3.99 7.86 11.18
CA ASP A 142 3.21 6.62 11.08
C ASP A 142 3.97 5.45 10.44
N GLY A 143 5.20 5.70 9.99
CA GLY A 143 6.07 4.70 9.37
C GLY A 143 5.96 4.61 7.85
N GLN A 144 5.18 5.49 7.20
CA GLN A 144 5.04 5.50 5.74
C GLN A 144 6.25 6.13 5.06
N PRO A 145 6.88 5.43 4.08
CA PRO A 145 7.96 6.00 3.30
C PRO A 145 7.42 6.99 2.26
N VAL A 146 8.06 8.16 2.18
CA VAL A 146 7.79 9.20 1.20
C VAL A 146 9.09 9.71 0.60
N VAL A 147 9.04 10.35 -0.54
CA VAL A 147 10.18 11.06 -1.11
C VAL A 147 10.08 12.53 -0.81
N ARG A 148 11.13 13.09 -0.18
CA ARG A 148 11.25 14.53 0.07
C ARG A 148 12.20 15.16 -0.96
N LEU A 149 11.73 16.22 -1.62
CA LEU A 149 12.50 16.99 -2.57
C LEU A 149 13.27 18.13 -1.89
N VAL A 150 14.25 18.69 -2.60
CA VAL A 150 15.08 19.82 -2.13
C VAL A 150 14.26 21.04 -1.68
N ASN A 151 13.14 21.31 -2.36
CA ASN A 151 12.23 22.40 -2.02
C ASN A 151 11.32 22.12 -0.80
N GLY A 152 11.49 20.95 -0.15
CA GLY A 152 10.71 20.53 1.01
C GLY A 152 9.37 19.85 0.67
N ARG A 153 9.01 19.74 -0.62
CA ARG A 153 7.81 18.99 -1.03
C ARG A 153 8.00 17.52 -0.73
N GLU A 154 6.99 16.91 -0.15
CA GLU A 154 6.93 15.46 0.12
C GLU A 154 5.96 14.80 -0.86
N ILE A 155 6.38 13.67 -1.40
CA ILE A 155 5.62 12.89 -2.36
C ILE A 155 5.26 11.55 -1.71
N ASP A 156 3.98 11.28 -1.55
CA ASP A 156 3.48 9.97 -1.16
C ASP A 156 3.53 9.02 -2.35
N VAL A 157 4.70 8.43 -2.55
CA VAL A 157 4.93 7.51 -3.67
C VAL A 157 4.17 6.20 -3.52
N VAL A 158 3.89 5.77 -2.28
CA VAL A 158 3.16 4.54 -2.02
C VAL A 158 1.69 4.69 -2.40
N GLU A 159 1.07 5.82 -2.07
CA GLU A 159 -0.30 6.10 -2.50
C GLU A 159 -0.39 6.22 -4.02
N ALA A 160 0.53 6.97 -4.64
CA ALA A 160 0.60 7.08 -6.10
C ALA A 160 0.74 5.70 -6.79
N GLY A 161 1.54 4.80 -6.23
CA GLY A 161 1.68 3.43 -6.74
C GLY A 161 0.40 2.61 -6.59
N ARG A 162 -0.36 2.79 -5.51
CA ARG A 162 -1.65 2.12 -5.31
C ARG A 162 -2.71 2.61 -6.29
N GLU A 163 -2.82 3.92 -6.49
CA GLU A 163 -3.72 4.51 -7.48
C GLU A 163 -3.36 4.05 -8.88
N TRP A 164 -2.07 4.07 -9.23
CA TRP A 164 -1.58 3.52 -10.50
C TRP A 164 -1.98 2.05 -10.69
N ALA A 165 -1.77 1.20 -9.70
CA ALA A 165 -2.08 -0.21 -9.82
C ALA A 165 -3.58 -0.48 -9.98
N ALA A 166 -4.42 0.30 -9.29
CA ALA A 166 -5.87 0.17 -9.32
C ALA A 166 -6.48 0.73 -10.61
N ASP A 167 -6.11 1.95 -10.96
CA ASP A 167 -6.80 2.74 -11.98
C ASP A 167 -5.93 3.02 -13.22
N GLY A 168 -4.61 2.85 -13.12
CA GLY A 168 -3.65 3.20 -14.16
C GLY A 168 -3.32 4.69 -14.21
N ALA A 169 -3.74 5.45 -13.20
CA ALA A 169 -3.53 6.89 -13.12
C ALA A 169 -3.23 7.32 -11.68
N PRO A 170 -2.26 8.24 -11.47
CA PRO A 170 -1.40 8.80 -12.53
C PRO A 170 -0.45 7.75 -13.14
N GLU A 171 -0.06 7.91 -14.40
CA GLU A 171 1.05 7.12 -14.95
C GLU A 171 2.33 7.43 -14.16
N LEU A 172 3.11 6.40 -13.82
CA LEU A 172 4.34 6.59 -13.02
C LEU A 172 5.36 7.45 -13.75
N SER A 173 5.47 7.28 -15.06
CA SER A 173 6.37 8.07 -15.92
C SER A 173 5.95 9.54 -16.00
N GLN A 174 4.64 9.82 -16.07
CA GLN A 174 4.11 11.17 -16.05
C GLN A 174 4.42 11.87 -14.72
N LEU A 175 4.09 11.20 -13.60
CA LEU A 175 4.33 11.73 -12.27
C LEU A 175 5.81 12.01 -12.03
N TYR A 176 6.69 11.11 -12.50
CA TYR A 176 8.13 11.32 -12.48
C TYR A 176 8.54 12.59 -13.27
N GLY A 177 8.02 12.77 -14.49
CA GLY A 177 8.29 13.93 -15.31
C GLY A 177 7.92 15.24 -14.61
N GLU A 178 6.73 15.30 -14.01
CA GLU A 178 6.27 16.46 -13.24
C GLU A 178 7.16 16.79 -12.03
N ILE A 179 7.76 15.75 -11.41
CA ILE A 179 8.67 15.92 -10.28
C ILE A 179 10.06 16.37 -10.74
N ALA A 180 10.54 15.81 -11.84
CA ALA A 180 11.89 16.10 -12.34
C ALA A 180 12.03 17.50 -12.97
N GLU A 181 10.93 18.09 -13.43
CA GLU A 181 10.89 19.44 -14.02
C GLU A 181 10.81 20.57 -12.98
N ASN A 182 10.51 20.27 -11.69
CA ASN A 182 10.31 21.24 -10.62
C ASN A 182 11.49 21.27 -9.64
#